data_123e9c5b7c1959b5e479c9b2d638e92e
#
_entry.id   123e9c5b7c1959b5e479c9b2d638e92e
#
_cell.length_a   1.000
_cell.length_b   1.000
_cell.length_c   1.000
_cell.angle_alpha   90.00
_cell.angle_beta   90.00
_cell.angle_gamma   90.00
#
_symmetry.space_group_name_H-M   'P 1'
#
loop_
_entity.id
_entity.type
_entity.pdbx_description
1 polymer ?
#
loop_
_entity_poly.entity_id
_entity_poly.type
_entity_poly.pdbx_seq_one_letter_code
_entity_poly.pdbx_strand_id
1 'polypeptide(L)'
;VILSNFTAKEYLKVNISTSKQPDNFNPIDFLSDCKVDLYEDGIFRETMPFILKDTLSGLGYYTSTFKLTADKTYKIISTHPNLPTAEASEYLPIRIDSVPFNLLQHADSTNPSRLGKYTIRLKDKELLKNYDYLSTSYILLTPTVNDIGDTIYKSMRTWDLPNYNIDFPTNNHSNPSLFTDSTFSGQEKAITVSFQSRYSNYYKEISLVVELSNLGKNFYDWRVQQIKPKTDYLNEGPMERINLKSNIINGFGHFSAYNSSYITIRIK
;
A
#
# COMPACT_ATOMS: atom_id res chain seq x y z
N VAL A 1 7.98 -7.06 -17.40
CA VAL A 1 7.72 -6.44 -16.09
C VAL A 1 6.32 -6.80 -15.65
N ILE A 2 6.15 -7.22 -14.42
CA ILE A 2 4.85 -7.52 -13.80
C ILE A 2 4.66 -6.58 -12.61
N LEU A 3 3.52 -5.89 -12.57
CA LEU A 3 3.16 -5.01 -11.45
C LEU A 3 1.75 -5.32 -10.98
N SER A 4 1.61 -5.66 -9.70
CA SER A 4 0.32 -5.89 -9.05
C SER A 4 0.41 -5.63 -7.55
N ASN A 5 -0.57 -4.89 -7.03
CA ASN A 5 -0.88 -4.82 -5.61
C ASN A 5 -2.34 -5.23 -5.44
N PHE A 6 -2.61 -6.23 -4.62
CA PHE A 6 -3.96 -6.76 -4.49
C PHE A 6 -4.36 -7.00 -3.03
N THR A 7 -5.66 -7.01 -2.80
CA THR A 7 -6.26 -7.19 -1.48
C THR A 7 -7.51 -8.08 -1.57
N ALA A 8 -7.95 -8.58 -0.42
CA ALA A 8 -9.16 -9.39 -0.35
C ALA A 8 -10.42 -8.60 -0.74
N LYS A 9 -11.43 -9.31 -1.26
CA LYS A 9 -12.70 -8.78 -1.73
C LYS A 9 -12.62 -7.88 -2.96
N GLU A 10 -11.44 -7.78 -3.59
CA GLU A 10 -11.22 -7.10 -4.86
C GLU A 10 -10.88 -8.09 -5.97
N TYR A 11 -10.97 -7.64 -7.21
CA TYR A 11 -10.47 -8.37 -8.38
C TYR A 11 -8.97 -8.19 -8.48
N LEU A 12 -8.24 -9.27 -8.72
CA LEU A 12 -6.81 -9.18 -9.01
C LEU A 12 -6.60 -8.41 -10.31
N LYS A 13 -5.73 -7.41 -10.29
CA LYS A 13 -5.33 -6.65 -11.48
C LYS A 13 -3.82 -6.74 -11.65
N VAL A 14 -3.39 -7.09 -12.85
CA VAL A 14 -1.98 -7.29 -13.19
C VAL A 14 -1.64 -6.48 -14.43
N ASN A 15 -0.69 -5.57 -14.32
CA ASN A 15 -0.10 -4.88 -15.45
C ASN A 15 1.14 -5.64 -15.91
N ILE A 16 1.22 -5.92 -17.20
CA ILE A 16 2.36 -6.58 -17.82
C ILE A 16 2.90 -5.69 -18.94
N SER A 17 4.20 -5.49 -18.94
CA SER A 17 4.87 -4.64 -19.93
C SER A 17 6.26 -5.16 -20.26
N THR A 18 6.86 -4.65 -21.34
CA THR A 18 8.29 -4.82 -21.58
C THR A 18 9.11 -4.01 -20.57
N SER A 19 10.35 -4.45 -20.32
CA SER A 19 11.33 -3.60 -19.63
C SER A 19 11.99 -2.67 -20.65
N LYS A 20 12.31 -1.45 -20.24
CA LYS A 20 13.04 -0.50 -21.06
C LYS A 20 14.37 -0.12 -20.41
N GLN A 21 15.32 0.26 -21.22
CA GLN A 21 16.56 0.84 -20.74
C GLN A 21 16.28 2.20 -20.08
N PRO A 22 17.06 2.62 -19.07
CA PRO A 22 16.81 3.86 -18.32
C PRO A 22 16.85 5.14 -19.16
N ASP A 23 17.54 5.10 -20.31
CA ASP A 23 17.67 6.20 -21.29
C ASP A 23 16.59 6.20 -22.38
N ASN A 24 15.70 5.21 -22.38
CA ASN A 24 14.60 5.12 -23.32
C ASN A 24 13.35 5.82 -22.77
N PHE A 25 13.10 7.04 -23.19
CA PHE A 25 11.96 7.88 -22.78
C PHE A 25 10.64 7.59 -23.54
N ASN A 26 10.60 6.60 -24.42
CA ASN A 26 9.35 6.22 -25.08
C ASN A 26 8.32 5.70 -24.06
N PRO A 27 7.02 5.79 -24.37
CA PRO A 27 5.97 5.20 -23.50
C PRO A 27 6.22 3.72 -23.21
N ILE A 28 5.76 3.26 -22.05
CA ILE A 28 5.85 1.84 -21.67
C ILE A 28 4.94 1.03 -22.59
N ASP A 29 5.46 -0.06 -23.16
CA ASP A 29 4.68 -0.96 -24.01
C ASP A 29 4.01 -2.02 -23.14
N PHE A 30 2.69 -1.87 -22.96
CA PHE A 30 1.88 -2.88 -22.29
C PHE A 30 1.64 -4.06 -23.23
N LEU A 31 1.75 -5.27 -22.67
CA LEU A 31 1.54 -6.51 -23.41
C LEU A 31 0.10 -6.97 -23.21
N SER A 32 -0.69 -6.90 -24.28
CA SER A 32 -2.11 -7.31 -24.27
C SER A 32 -2.34 -8.75 -24.75
N ASP A 33 -1.32 -9.38 -25.30
CA ASP A 33 -1.34 -10.71 -25.92
C ASP A 33 -0.69 -11.81 -25.08
N CYS A 34 -0.42 -11.52 -23.80
CA CYS A 34 0.03 -12.55 -22.87
C CYS A 34 -1.15 -13.47 -22.49
N LYS A 35 -0.85 -14.76 -22.33
CA LYS A 35 -1.70 -15.67 -21.59
C LYS A 35 -1.31 -15.58 -20.12
N VAL A 36 -2.24 -15.14 -19.25
CA VAL A 36 -2.01 -14.99 -17.81
C VAL A 36 -2.89 -15.95 -17.04
N ASP A 37 -2.30 -17.03 -16.55
CA ASP A 37 -2.99 -18.06 -15.78
C ASP A 37 -2.91 -17.75 -14.28
N LEU A 38 -4.05 -17.77 -13.61
CA LEU A 38 -4.20 -17.52 -12.17
C LEU A 38 -4.42 -18.83 -11.42
N TYR A 39 -3.68 -18.99 -10.32
CA TYR A 39 -3.76 -20.13 -9.40
C TYR A 39 -4.06 -19.62 -8.00
N GLU A 40 -4.86 -20.39 -7.25
CA GLU A 40 -5.14 -20.20 -5.82
C GLU A 40 -4.75 -21.48 -5.09
N ASP A 41 -3.85 -21.37 -4.09
CA ASP A 41 -3.28 -22.51 -3.35
C ASP A 41 -2.74 -23.64 -4.26
N GLY A 42 -2.13 -23.24 -5.38
CA GLY A 42 -1.59 -24.17 -6.38
C GLY A 42 -2.61 -24.75 -7.35
N ILE A 43 -3.91 -24.47 -7.19
CA ILE A 43 -4.98 -24.95 -8.06
C ILE A 43 -5.25 -23.89 -9.13
N PHE A 44 -5.23 -24.29 -10.40
CA PHE A 44 -5.63 -23.43 -11.51
C PHE A 44 -7.08 -22.94 -11.35
N ARG A 45 -7.29 -21.64 -11.50
CA ARG A 45 -8.61 -21.02 -11.38
C ARG A 45 -9.11 -20.54 -12.74
N GLU A 46 -8.32 -19.77 -13.45
CA GLU A 46 -8.70 -19.18 -14.74
C GLU A 46 -7.50 -18.67 -15.53
N THR A 47 -7.71 -18.42 -16.82
CA THR A 47 -6.88 -17.53 -17.62
C THR A 47 -7.52 -16.15 -17.59
N MET A 48 -6.79 -15.17 -17.08
CA MET A 48 -7.29 -13.81 -16.83
C MET A 48 -7.51 -13.05 -18.15
N PRO A 49 -8.68 -12.45 -18.40
CA PRO A 49 -8.91 -11.59 -19.56
C PRO A 49 -8.13 -10.28 -19.46
N PHE A 50 -7.72 -9.74 -20.61
CA PHE A 50 -7.15 -8.40 -20.72
C PHE A 50 -8.25 -7.36 -20.84
N ILE A 51 -8.14 -6.27 -20.09
CA ILE A 51 -9.04 -5.11 -20.14
C ILE A 51 -8.25 -3.90 -20.60
N LEU A 52 -8.60 -3.36 -21.76
CA LEU A 52 -8.06 -2.12 -22.27
C LEU A 52 -8.71 -0.93 -21.54
N LYS A 53 -7.91 -0.10 -20.89
CA LYS A 53 -8.37 1.08 -20.15
C LYS A 53 -8.35 2.34 -20.99
N ASP A 54 -7.35 2.47 -21.84
CA ASP A 54 -7.15 3.62 -22.71
C ASP A 54 -6.64 3.16 -24.08
N THR A 55 -7.41 3.42 -25.10
CA THR A 55 -7.10 3.03 -26.49
C THR A 55 -5.95 3.82 -27.09
N LEU A 56 -5.72 5.07 -26.65
CA LEU A 56 -4.67 5.92 -27.21
C LEU A 56 -3.29 5.53 -26.70
N SER A 57 -3.18 5.17 -25.42
CA SER A 57 -1.90 4.78 -24.83
C SER A 57 -1.67 3.26 -24.81
N GLY A 58 -2.65 2.45 -25.22
CA GLY A 58 -2.61 1.00 -25.07
C GLY A 58 -2.58 0.51 -23.61
N LEU A 59 -2.85 1.41 -22.65
CA LEU A 59 -2.84 1.10 -21.24
C LEU A 59 -3.95 0.13 -20.90
N GLY A 60 -3.60 -1.01 -20.32
CA GLY A 60 -4.54 -2.03 -19.89
C GLY A 60 -3.98 -2.90 -18.79
N TYR A 61 -4.77 -3.87 -18.36
CA TYR A 61 -4.41 -4.83 -17.33
C TYR A 61 -5.17 -6.15 -17.50
N TYR A 62 -4.58 -7.22 -17.00
CA TYR A 62 -5.27 -8.48 -16.81
C TYR A 62 -6.04 -8.45 -15.51
N THR A 63 -7.24 -9.00 -15.47
CA THR A 63 -8.07 -9.01 -14.26
C THR A 63 -8.71 -10.36 -14.02
N SER A 64 -8.83 -10.74 -12.74
CA SER A 64 -9.60 -11.91 -12.37
C SER A 64 -11.10 -11.68 -12.60
N THR A 65 -11.86 -12.75 -12.83
CA THR A 65 -13.32 -12.73 -12.93
C THR A 65 -14.01 -12.89 -11.58
N PHE A 66 -13.25 -13.24 -10.54
CA PHE A 66 -13.74 -13.38 -9.18
C PHE A 66 -12.93 -12.52 -8.20
N LYS A 67 -13.54 -12.20 -7.04
CA LYS A 67 -12.90 -11.47 -5.96
C LYS A 67 -12.04 -12.40 -5.13
N LEU A 68 -10.85 -11.94 -4.78
CA LEU A 68 -9.90 -12.70 -3.99
C LEU A 68 -10.37 -12.92 -2.54
N THR A 69 -9.95 -14.03 -1.96
CA THR A 69 -10.20 -14.42 -0.57
C THR A 69 -8.91 -14.32 0.23
N ALA A 70 -8.95 -13.80 1.44
CA ALA A 70 -7.79 -13.80 2.34
C ALA A 70 -7.44 -15.23 2.80
N ASP A 71 -6.25 -15.39 3.37
CA ASP A 71 -5.69 -16.67 3.82
C ASP A 71 -5.44 -17.65 2.67
N LYS A 72 -5.01 -17.11 1.54
CA LYS A 72 -4.75 -17.87 0.31
C LYS A 72 -3.44 -17.41 -0.34
N THR A 73 -2.79 -18.34 -1.00
CA THR A 73 -1.63 -18.04 -1.85
C THR A 73 -2.10 -17.90 -3.30
N TYR A 74 -1.87 -16.75 -3.89
CA TYR A 74 -2.13 -16.52 -5.30
C TYR A 74 -0.84 -16.57 -6.09
N LYS A 75 -0.89 -17.29 -7.22
CA LYS A 75 0.23 -17.38 -8.18
C LYS A 75 -0.28 -17.03 -9.56
N ILE A 76 0.51 -16.27 -10.30
CA ILE A 76 0.30 -16.02 -11.73
C ILE A 76 1.44 -16.60 -12.54
N ILE A 77 1.09 -17.11 -13.73
CA ILE A 77 2.04 -17.52 -14.76
C ILE A 77 1.69 -16.74 -16.02
N SER A 78 2.64 -15.93 -16.48
CA SER A 78 2.48 -15.13 -17.70
C SER A 78 3.33 -15.71 -18.81
N THR A 79 2.70 -16.08 -19.91
CA THR A 79 3.34 -16.63 -21.11
C THR A 79 3.11 -15.69 -22.28
N HIS A 80 4.17 -15.40 -23.04
CA HIS A 80 4.13 -14.60 -24.25
C HIS A 80 4.96 -15.31 -25.33
N PRO A 81 4.56 -15.26 -26.63
CA PRO A 81 5.24 -16.01 -27.70
C PRO A 81 6.75 -15.74 -27.82
N ASN A 82 7.16 -14.51 -27.54
CA ASN A 82 8.53 -14.04 -27.79
C ASN A 82 9.31 -13.72 -26.52
N LEU A 83 8.77 -14.00 -25.33
CA LEU A 83 9.43 -13.69 -24.06
C LEU A 83 9.45 -14.91 -23.14
N PRO A 84 10.42 -15.01 -22.24
CA PRO A 84 10.42 -16.05 -21.23
C PRO A 84 9.14 -16.04 -20.38
N THR A 85 8.65 -17.23 -20.05
CA THR A 85 7.54 -17.37 -19.08
C THR A 85 7.94 -16.77 -17.75
N ALA A 86 7.14 -15.84 -17.26
CA ALA A 86 7.35 -15.19 -15.96
C ALA A 86 6.33 -15.69 -14.94
N GLU A 87 6.78 -15.86 -13.69
CA GLU A 87 5.96 -16.36 -12.59
C GLU A 87 6.08 -15.45 -11.38
N ALA A 88 4.99 -15.30 -10.64
CA ALA A 88 4.97 -14.62 -9.37
C ALA A 88 3.99 -15.27 -8.40
N SER A 89 4.31 -15.26 -7.11
CA SER A 89 3.45 -15.81 -6.07
C SER A 89 3.52 -14.94 -4.83
N GLU A 90 2.35 -14.76 -4.18
CA GLU A 90 2.24 -14.04 -2.91
C GLU A 90 1.09 -14.59 -2.08
N TYR A 91 1.29 -14.62 -0.77
CA TYR A 91 0.26 -14.94 0.20
C TYR A 91 -0.57 -13.68 0.50
N LEU A 92 -1.89 -13.79 0.38
CA LEU A 92 -2.84 -12.73 0.74
C LEU A 92 -3.24 -12.87 2.22
N PRO A 93 -2.72 -12.02 3.09
CA PRO A 93 -2.90 -12.17 4.53
C PRO A 93 -4.34 -11.91 4.98
N ILE A 94 -4.68 -12.43 6.16
CA ILE A 94 -5.94 -12.14 6.84
C ILE A 94 -5.93 -10.67 7.27
N ARG A 95 -7.09 -10.04 7.21
CA ARG A 95 -7.28 -8.71 7.77
C ARG A 95 -7.17 -8.75 9.30
N ILE A 96 -6.49 -7.79 9.87
CA ILE A 96 -6.47 -7.59 11.32
C ILE A 96 -7.85 -7.05 11.71
N ASP A 97 -8.66 -7.86 12.40
CA ASP A 97 -9.98 -7.47 12.84
C ASP A 97 -9.90 -6.59 14.09
N SER A 98 -10.75 -5.56 14.13
CA SER A 98 -11.03 -4.66 15.25
C SER A 98 -9.83 -4.36 16.17
N VAL A 99 -9.10 -3.33 15.78
CA VAL A 99 -8.04 -2.76 16.62
C VAL A 99 -8.69 -1.83 17.65
N PRO A 100 -8.64 -2.10 18.94
CA PRO A 100 -9.06 -1.14 19.96
C PRO A 100 -8.25 0.15 19.81
N PHE A 101 -8.95 1.27 19.69
CA PHE A 101 -8.36 2.56 19.45
C PHE A 101 -8.73 3.53 20.59
N ASN A 102 -7.74 4.23 21.09
CA ASN A 102 -7.95 5.33 22.03
C ASN A 102 -7.27 6.61 21.51
N LEU A 103 -8.05 7.63 21.23
CA LEU A 103 -7.51 8.96 20.96
C LEU A 103 -7.09 9.59 22.30
N LEU A 104 -5.78 9.69 22.54
CA LEU A 104 -5.24 10.20 23.80
C LEU A 104 -5.18 11.72 23.85
N GLN A 105 -4.94 12.37 22.71
CA GLN A 105 -4.80 13.83 22.63
C GLN A 105 -5.22 14.31 21.26
N HIS A 106 -6.16 15.25 21.25
CA HIS A 106 -6.42 16.05 20.05
C HIS A 106 -5.24 16.99 19.82
N ALA A 107 -4.88 17.17 18.57
CA ALA A 107 -4.00 18.25 18.24
C ALA A 107 -4.75 19.58 18.48
N ASP A 108 -4.09 20.51 19.14
CA ASP A 108 -4.68 21.80 19.48
C ASP A 108 -4.79 22.67 18.23
N SER A 109 -6.00 23.10 17.90
CA SER A 109 -6.25 23.97 16.74
C SER A 109 -5.59 25.36 16.88
N THR A 110 -5.25 25.75 18.10
CA THR A 110 -4.61 27.04 18.38
C THR A 110 -3.07 26.96 18.33
N ASN A 111 -2.50 25.75 18.36
CA ASN A 111 -1.07 25.54 18.28
C ASN A 111 -0.73 24.44 17.26
N PRO A 112 -0.46 24.81 15.99
CA PRO A 112 -0.18 23.86 14.91
C PRO A 112 1.10 23.02 15.12
N SER A 113 1.94 23.36 16.10
CA SER A 113 3.11 22.57 16.47
C SER A 113 2.79 21.44 17.47
N ARG A 114 1.59 21.40 18.03
CA ARG A 114 1.19 20.30 18.91
C ARG A 114 0.84 19.05 18.12
N LEU A 115 1.49 17.96 18.51
CA LEU A 115 1.23 16.63 17.97
C LEU A 115 -0.05 16.06 18.59
N GLY A 116 -0.94 15.53 17.75
CA GLY A 116 -1.98 14.63 18.21
C GLY A 116 -1.36 13.27 18.60
N LYS A 117 -2.03 12.54 19.50
CA LYS A 117 -1.60 11.22 19.94
C LYS A 117 -2.78 10.26 19.98
N TYR A 118 -2.54 9.05 19.52
CA TYR A 118 -3.48 7.94 19.70
C TYR A 118 -2.75 6.66 20.09
N THR A 119 -3.47 5.75 20.71
CA THR A 119 -2.97 4.40 20.98
C THR A 119 -3.86 3.39 20.28
N ILE A 120 -3.24 2.44 19.59
CA ILE A 120 -3.89 1.24 19.08
C ILE A 120 -3.42 0.04 19.89
N ARG A 121 -4.28 -0.95 20.06
CA ARG A 121 -3.92 -2.23 20.66
C ARG A 121 -4.03 -3.31 19.63
N LEU A 122 -2.90 -3.92 19.33
CA LEU A 122 -2.80 -5.05 18.42
C LEU A 122 -2.85 -6.32 19.24
N LYS A 123 -3.76 -7.22 18.92
CA LYS A 123 -3.75 -8.59 19.43
C LYS A 123 -3.28 -9.49 18.31
N ASP A 124 -2.07 -10.00 18.46
CA ASP A 124 -1.54 -10.94 17.49
C ASP A 124 -2.18 -12.33 17.69
N LYS A 125 -2.42 -13.01 16.56
CA LYS A 125 -2.82 -14.42 16.58
C LYS A 125 -1.55 -15.26 16.58
N GLU A 126 -1.35 -16.06 17.63
CA GLU A 126 -0.26 -17.04 17.70
C GLU A 126 -0.12 -17.83 16.37
N LEU A 127 1.12 -18.09 15.96
CA LEU A 127 1.54 -19.00 14.89
C LEU A 127 1.75 -18.41 13.50
N LEU A 128 1.36 -17.17 13.20
CA LEU A 128 1.62 -16.57 11.89
C LEU A 128 2.52 -15.35 12.05
N LYS A 129 3.66 -15.35 11.39
CA LYS A 129 4.50 -14.15 11.32
C LYS A 129 3.80 -13.09 10.50
N ASN A 130 3.40 -12.00 11.15
CA ASN A 130 2.75 -10.87 10.52
C ASN A 130 3.76 -9.80 10.11
N TYR A 131 3.47 -9.13 9.01
CA TYR A 131 4.21 -7.98 8.49
C TYR A 131 3.22 -6.82 8.42
N ASP A 132 3.41 -5.83 9.28
CA ASP A 132 2.41 -4.80 9.47
C ASP A 132 2.89 -3.44 8.98
N TYR A 133 1.92 -2.67 8.53
CA TYR A 133 2.10 -1.31 8.07
C TYR A 133 1.02 -0.41 8.67
N LEU A 134 1.44 0.59 9.41
CA LEU A 134 0.57 1.57 10.03
C LEU A 134 0.68 2.91 9.33
N SER A 135 -0.42 3.41 8.77
CA SER A 135 -0.48 4.75 8.21
C SER A 135 -1.54 5.60 8.87
N THR A 136 -1.32 6.91 8.83
CA THR A 136 -2.24 7.92 9.35
C THR A 136 -2.49 8.94 8.25
N SER A 137 -3.75 9.27 8.01
CA SER A 137 -4.14 10.29 7.02
C SER A 137 -5.37 11.05 7.50
N TYR A 138 -5.75 12.13 6.80
CA TYR A 138 -7.01 12.82 7.03
C TYR A 138 -7.96 12.65 5.86
N ILE A 139 -9.25 12.63 6.17
CA ILE A 139 -10.31 12.95 5.22
C ILE A 139 -10.77 14.37 5.54
N LEU A 140 -10.65 15.26 4.56
CA LEU A 140 -10.99 16.67 4.65
C LEU A 140 -12.24 16.93 3.82
N LEU A 141 -13.24 17.59 4.40
CA LEU A 141 -14.42 18.04 3.68
C LEU A 141 -14.25 19.51 3.32
N THR A 142 -13.94 19.75 2.03
CA THR A 142 -13.59 21.07 1.51
C THR A 142 -14.77 21.72 0.81
N PRO A 143 -15.16 22.95 1.14
CA PRO A 143 -16.15 23.68 0.36
C PRO A 143 -15.60 24.00 -1.04
N THR A 144 -16.42 23.81 -2.04
CA THR A 144 -16.11 24.08 -3.46
C THR A 144 -17.35 24.68 -4.11
N VAL A 145 -17.20 25.62 -5.02
CA VAL A 145 -18.31 26.16 -5.79
C VAL A 145 -18.48 25.34 -7.07
N ASN A 146 -19.70 24.90 -7.36
CA ASN A 146 -20.02 24.22 -8.61
C ASN A 146 -20.21 25.24 -9.76
N ASP A 147 -20.43 24.75 -10.97
CA ASP A 147 -20.55 25.57 -12.18
C ASP A 147 -21.79 26.50 -12.17
N ILE A 148 -22.75 26.26 -11.29
CA ILE A 148 -23.98 27.07 -11.12
C ILE A 148 -23.92 28.00 -9.90
N GLY A 149 -22.78 28.06 -9.22
CA GLY A 149 -22.54 28.97 -8.10
C GLY A 149 -22.90 28.41 -6.71
N ASP A 150 -23.37 27.18 -6.60
CA ASP A 150 -23.71 26.58 -5.30
C ASP A 150 -22.47 26.07 -4.58
N THR A 151 -22.49 26.21 -3.25
CA THR A 151 -21.42 25.62 -2.41
C THR A 151 -21.68 24.12 -2.24
N ILE A 152 -20.83 23.33 -2.82
CA ILE A 152 -20.78 21.88 -2.63
C ILE A 152 -19.57 21.49 -1.79
N TYR A 153 -19.59 20.29 -1.21
CA TYR A 153 -18.48 19.80 -0.39
C TYR A 153 -17.84 18.59 -1.05
N LYS A 154 -16.53 18.68 -1.28
CA LYS A 154 -15.74 17.55 -1.82
C LYS A 154 -14.92 16.93 -0.71
N SER A 155 -14.98 15.60 -0.62
CA SER A 155 -14.12 14.82 0.26
C SER A 155 -12.77 14.58 -0.40
N MET A 156 -11.69 14.83 0.32
CA MET A 156 -10.33 14.59 -0.11
C MET A 156 -9.57 13.86 0.99
N ARG A 157 -8.94 12.73 0.66
CA ARG A 157 -7.98 12.07 1.56
C ARG A 157 -6.61 12.71 1.35
N THR A 158 -5.94 13.06 2.44
CA THR A 158 -4.55 13.55 2.38
C THR A 158 -3.58 12.40 2.11
N TRP A 159 -2.35 12.75 1.74
CA TRP A 159 -1.23 11.83 1.80
C TRP A 159 -0.99 11.36 3.24
N ASP A 160 -0.35 10.21 3.39
CA ASP A 160 0.01 9.69 4.71
C ASP A 160 0.80 10.74 5.49
N LEU A 161 0.37 10.96 6.73
CA LEU A 161 1.04 11.87 7.64
C LEU A 161 2.30 11.22 8.20
N PRO A 162 3.34 12.01 8.51
CA PRO A 162 4.46 11.50 9.28
C PRO A 162 3.97 10.95 10.62
N ASN A 163 4.21 9.66 10.85
CA ASN A 163 3.99 9.01 12.12
C ASN A 163 5.27 9.09 12.96
N TYR A 164 5.16 9.69 14.12
CA TYR A 164 6.20 9.66 15.13
C TYR A 164 5.81 8.59 16.14
N ASN A 165 6.42 7.41 16.03
CA ASN A 165 6.11 6.31 16.93
C ASN A 165 7.16 6.22 18.03
N ILE A 166 6.72 6.23 19.28
CA ILE A 166 7.60 6.13 20.45
C ILE A 166 8.09 4.70 20.64
N ASP A 167 7.26 3.70 20.29
CA ASP A 167 7.54 2.28 20.52
C ASP A 167 8.33 1.62 19.39
N PHE A 168 8.38 2.25 18.21
CA PHE A 168 9.13 1.76 17.07
C PHE A 168 10.06 2.87 16.56
N PRO A 169 11.38 2.76 16.75
CA PRO A 169 12.30 3.74 16.22
C PRO A 169 12.24 3.73 14.69
N THR A 170 11.57 4.73 14.14
CA THR A 170 11.61 4.97 12.71
C THR A 170 12.85 5.80 12.42
N ASN A 171 13.77 5.25 11.66
CA ASN A 171 14.99 5.95 11.25
C ASN A 171 14.71 7.09 10.25
N ASN A 172 13.43 7.37 9.91
CA ASN A 172 13.06 8.42 8.96
C ASN A 172 11.72 9.06 9.29
N HIS A 173 11.71 10.37 9.40
CA HIS A 173 10.55 11.22 9.73
C HIS A 173 9.44 11.27 8.66
N SER A 174 9.55 10.53 7.55
CA SER A 174 8.63 10.64 6.43
C SER A 174 7.85 9.36 6.09
N ASN A 175 7.97 8.28 6.89
CA ASN A 175 7.40 7.00 6.51
C ASN A 175 6.47 6.41 7.56
N PRO A 176 5.39 5.76 7.08
CA PRO A 176 4.51 4.96 7.91
C PRO A 176 5.29 3.83 8.60
N SER A 177 4.89 3.47 9.79
CA SER A 177 5.61 2.50 10.59
C SER A 177 5.45 1.09 10.02
N LEU A 178 6.52 0.55 9.48
CA LEU A 178 6.64 -0.87 9.12
C LEU A 178 7.20 -1.63 10.31
N PHE A 179 6.54 -2.70 10.71
CA PHE A 179 6.99 -3.55 11.81
C PHE A 179 6.60 -5.02 11.60
N THR A 180 7.11 -5.88 12.43
CA THR A 180 6.72 -7.29 12.49
C THR A 180 6.31 -7.63 13.92
N ASP A 181 5.53 -8.66 14.09
CA ASP A 181 5.10 -9.22 15.36
C ASP A 181 6.21 -9.95 16.14
N SER A 182 7.42 -10.02 15.60
CA SER A 182 8.53 -10.81 16.17
C SER A 182 8.86 -10.50 17.63
N THR A 183 8.46 -9.33 18.13
CA THR A 183 8.68 -8.88 19.52
C THR A 183 7.48 -9.09 20.43
N PHE A 184 6.29 -9.45 19.88
CA PHE A 184 5.06 -9.61 20.66
C PHE A 184 4.14 -10.73 20.14
N SER A 185 4.70 -11.69 19.39
CA SER A 185 3.95 -12.82 18.83
C SER A 185 3.08 -13.50 19.89
N GLY A 186 1.78 -13.66 19.58
CA GLY A 186 0.79 -14.21 20.49
C GLY A 186 0.37 -13.31 21.66
N GLN A 187 0.86 -12.08 21.74
CA GLN A 187 0.60 -11.14 22.82
C GLN A 187 -0.18 -9.91 22.34
N GLU A 188 -0.78 -9.20 23.28
CA GLU A 188 -1.34 -7.88 23.02
C GLU A 188 -0.24 -6.82 23.14
N LYS A 189 -0.10 -5.97 22.11
CA LYS A 189 0.83 -4.85 22.07
C LYS A 189 0.08 -3.53 21.91
N ALA A 190 0.30 -2.60 22.84
CA ALA A 190 -0.14 -1.22 22.70
C ALA A 190 0.90 -0.41 21.92
N ILE A 191 0.48 0.29 20.87
CA ILE A 191 1.32 1.16 20.06
C ILE A 191 0.80 2.58 20.17
N THR A 192 1.62 3.49 20.68
CA THR A 192 1.28 4.91 20.76
C THR A 192 1.92 5.65 19.60
N VAL A 193 1.10 6.33 18.83
CA VAL A 193 1.52 7.09 17.64
C VAL A 193 1.28 8.56 17.87
N SER A 194 2.28 9.36 17.60
CA SER A 194 2.16 10.81 17.49
C SER A 194 2.05 11.19 16.03
N PHE A 195 1.17 12.13 15.70
CA PHE A 195 0.97 12.57 14.32
C PHE A 195 0.88 14.09 14.27
N GLN A 196 1.36 14.67 13.18
CA GLN A 196 1.28 16.13 12.99
C GLN A 196 -0.14 16.52 12.59
N SER A 197 -0.72 17.44 13.34
CA SER A 197 -2.01 18.00 12.98
C SER A 197 -1.82 19.22 12.07
N ARG A 198 -2.59 19.26 11.01
CA ARG A 198 -2.74 20.43 10.16
C ARG A 198 -4.20 20.86 10.19
N TYR A 199 -4.59 21.57 11.24
CA TYR A 199 -5.91 22.17 11.28
C TYR A 199 -5.94 23.47 10.48
N SER A 200 -6.99 23.61 9.69
CA SER A 200 -7.37 24.88 9.09
C SER A 200 -8.87 25.09 9.31
N ASN A 201 -9.26 26.31 9.64
CA ASN A 201 -10.66 26.68 9.72
C ASN A 201 -11.38 26.61 8.36
N TYR A 202 -10.61 26.44 7.28
CA TYR A 202 -11.12 26.28 5.93
C TYR A 202 -11.96 25.00 5.73
N TYR A 203 -11.65 23.93 6.47
CA TYR A 203 -12.37 22.66 6.30
C TYR A 203 -13.64 22.64 7.14
N LYS A 204 -14.74 22.18 6.53
CA LYS A 204 -16.02 21.98 7.22
C LYS A 204 -15.96 20.81 8.20
N GLU A 205 -15.28 19.77 7.81
CA GLU A 205 -15.12 18.54 8.60
C GLU A 205 -13.74 17.96 8.38
N ILE A 206 -13.19 17.41 9.44
CA ILE A 206 -11.89 16.74 9.45
C ILE A 206 -12.05 15.40 10.16
N SER A 207 -11.72 14.32 9.47
CA SER A 207 -11.70 12.99 10.06
C SER A 207 -10.29 12.42 9.99
N LEU A 208 -9.78 11.92 11.10
CA LEU A 208 -8.54 11.15 11.18
C LEU A 208 -8.81 9.73 10.69
N VAL A 209 -7.99 9.24 9.78
CA VAL A 209 -8.03 7.87 9.30
C VAL A 209 -6.74 7.18 9.73
N VAL A 210 -6.88 6.12 10.49
CA VAL A 210 -5.79 5.22 10.84
C VAL A 210 -5.98 3.94 10.07
N GLU A 211 -5.00 3.57 9.29
CA GLU A 211 -4.99 2.34 8.49
C GLU A 211 -3.93 1.39 9.04
N LEU A 212 -4.34 0.19 9.37
CA LEU A 212 -3.46 -0.90 9.74
C LEU A 212 -3.57 -1.99 8.68
N SER A 213 -2.47 -2.24 7.99
CA SER A 213 -2.38 -3.23 6.92
C SER A 213 -1.51 -4.40 7.35
N ASN A 214 -2.03 -5.61 7.19
CA ASN A 214 -1.22 -6.82 7.20
C ASN A 214 -0.71 -7.05 5.78
N LEU A 215 0.60 -7.15 5.61
CA LEU A 215 1.28 -7.25 4.31
C LEU A 215 1.71 -8.69 4.03
N GLY A 216 1.64 -9.08 2.76
CA GLY A 216 2.41 -10.24 2.31
C GLY A 216 3.91 -9.98 2.43
N LYS A 217 4.70 -11.05 2.59
CA LYS A 217 6.14 -10.94 2.83
C LYS A 217 6.88 -10.16 1.75
N ASN A 218 6.54 -10.40 0.48
CA ASN A 218 7.22 -9.71 -0.63
C ASN A 218 6.90 -8.21 -0.64
N PHE A 219 5.66 -7.83 -0.26
CA PHE A 219 5.30 -6.43 -0.16
C PHE A 219 6.03 -5.72 0.98
N TYR A 220 6.15 -6.38 2.12
CA TYR A 220 6.94 -5.87 3.25
C TYR A 220 8.41 -5.68 2.86
N ASP A 221 9.05 -6.71 2.28
CA ASP A 221 10.44 -6.66 1.84
C ASP A 221 10.68 -5.52 0.83
N TRP A 222 9.76 -5.33 -0.11
CA TRP A 222 9.81 -4.23 -1.09
C TRP A 222 9.67 -2.86 -0.42
N ARG A 223 8.72 -2.71 0.52
CA ARG A 223 8.56 -1.47 1.30
C ARG A 223 9.80 -1.13 2.11
N VAL A 224 10.38 -2.10 2.80
CA VAL A 224 11.64 -1.91 3.57
C VAL A 224 12.77 -1.38 2.69
N GLN A 225 12.88 -1.87 1.45
CA GLN A 225 13.90 -1.39 0.51
C GLN A 225 13.68 0.07 0.08
N GLN A 226 12.43 0.51 -0.04
CA GLN A 226 12.12 1.91 -0.36
C GLN A 226 12.44 2.87 0.80
N ILE A 227 12.38 2.37 2.05
CA ILE A 227 12.61 3.15 3.27
C ILE A 227 14.09 3.29 3.58
N LYS A 228 14.95 2.38 3.09
CA LYS A 228 16.40 2.50 3.31
C LYS A 228 16.84 3.91 2.94
N PRO A 229 17.50 4.63 3.89
CA PRO A 229 17.74 6.04 3.73
C PRO A 229 18.52 6.29 2.44
N LYS A 230 18.02 7.21 1.67
CA LYS A 230 18.77 7.91 0.65
C LYS A 230 19.76 8.89 1.32
N THR A 231 20.40 8.47 2.42
CA THR A 231 21.13 9.35 3.35
C THR A 231 22.42 9.90 2.78
N ASP A 232 22.84 9.48 1.59
CA ASP A 232 24.15 9.90 1.05
C ASP A 232 24.06 10.84 -0.16
N TYR A 233 22.91 11.54 -0.34
CA TYR A 233 22.78 12.50 -1.44
C TYR A 233 23.72 13.70 -1.40
N LEU A 234 24.41 13.94 -0.31
CA LEU A 234 25.25 15.13 -0.15
C LEU A 234 26.76 14.89 -0.26
N ASN A 235 27.23 13.65 -0.26
CA ASN A 235 28.68 13.40 -0.14
C ASN A 235 29.30 12.41 -1.12
N GLU A 236 28.57 11.71 -1.97
CA GLU A 236 29.23 10.67 -2.77
C GLU A 236 28.70 10.62 -4.22
N GLY A 237 29.64 10.37 -5.11
CA GLY A 237 29.59 10.22 -6.55
C GLY A 237 28.38 9.51 -7.18
N PRO A 238 28.48 8.92 -8.37
CA PRO A 238 27.32 8.50 -9.17
C PRO A 238 26.39 7.59 -8.38
N MET A 239 25.12 7.98 -8.28
CA MET A 239 24.04 7.29 -7.54
C MET A 239 24.13 5.78 -7.73
N GLU A 240 24.34 5.01 -6.65
CA GLU A 240 24.13 3.58 -6.68
C GLU A 240 22.70 3.29 -7.11
N ARG A 241 22.56 2.47 -8.15
CA ARG A 241 21.24 2.04 -8.61
C ARG A 241 20.58 1.25 -7.49
N ILE A 242 19.45 1.72 -6.99
CA ILE A 242 18.64 0.96 -6.04
C ILE A 242 18.07 -0.25 -6.80
N ASN A 243 18.68 -1.40 -6.64
CA ASN A 243 18.15 -2.66 -7.14
C ASN A 243 16.98 -3.07 -6.24
N LEU A 244 15.77 -2.65 -6.58
CA LEU A 244 14.57 -3.16 -5.92
C LEU A 244 14.46 -4.66 -6.18
N LYS A 245 14.40 -5.44 -5.11
CA LYS A 245 14.27 -6.89 -5.21
C LYS A 245 12.95 -7.24 -5.87
N SER A 246 13.03 -7.90 -7.02
CA SER A 246 11.87 -8.46 -7.70
C SER A 246 11.48 -9.80 -7.08
N ASN A 247 10.19 -10.07 -6.94
CA ASN A 247 9.68 -11.41 -6.64
C ASN A 247 9.11 -12.12 -7.89
N ILE A 248 9.48 -11.64 -9.06
CA ILE A 248 9.09 -12.22 -10.35
C ILE A 248 10.21 -13.13 -10.84
N ILE A 249 9.92 -14.41 -11.03
CA ILE A 249 10.81 -15.38 -11.65
C ILE A 249 10.83 -15.09 -13.16
N ASN A 250 12.02 -15.03 -13.75
CA ASN A 250 12.26 -14.70 -15.16
C ASN A 250 11.70 -13.33 -15.59
N GLY A 251 11.61 -12.38 -14.64
CA GLY A 251 11.10 -11.05 -14.94
C GLY A 251 11.47 -10.02 -13.86
N PHE A 252 10.89 -8.83 -13.98
CA PHE A 252 11.07 -7.73 -13.04
C PHE A 252 9.72 -7.23 -12.54
N GLY A 253 9.74 -6.54 -11.40
CA GLY A 253 8.56 -5.91 -10.83
C GLY A 253 8.18 -6.48 -9.47
N HIS A 254 6.92 -6.33 -9.11
CA HIS A 254 6.41 -6.91 -7.87
C HIS A 254 4.97 -7.40 -8.04
N PHE A 255 4.70 -8.50 -7.38
CA PHE A 255 3.39 -9.10 -7.21
C PHE A 255 3.16 -9.19 -5.71
N SER A 256 2.29 -8.32 -5.18
CA SER A 256 2.23 -8.00 -3.76
C SER A 256 0.81 -8.02 -3.24
N ALA A 257 0.63 -8.55 -2.03
CA ALA A 257 -0.66 -8.64 -1.37
C ALA A 257 -0.66 -7.88 -0.04
N TYR A 258 -1.83 -7.36 0.32
CA TYR A 258 -2.07 -6.75 1.63
C TYR A 258 -3.55 -6.84 1.98
N ASN A 259 -3.86 -6.65 3.27
CA ASN A 259 -5.24 -6.54 3.71
C ASN A 259 -5.34 -5.53 4.85
N SER A 260 -6.17 -4.50 4.66
CA SER A 260 -6.21 -3.34 5.55
C SER A 260 -7.47 -3.26 6.38
N SER A 261 -7.31 -2.78 7.60
CA SER A 261 -8.37 -2.33 8.50
C SER A 261 -8.28 -0.82 8.67
N TYR A 262 -9.43 -0.17 8.73
CA TYR A 262 -9.50 1.29 8.86
C TYR A 262 -10.30 1.67 10.10
N ILE A 263 -9.79 2.68 10.80
CA ILE A 263 -10.49 3.38 11.86
C ILE A 263 -10.62 4.83 11.41
N THR A 264 -11.85 5.35 11.41
CA THR A 264 -12.12 6.74 11.05
C THR A 264 -12.74 7.46 12.24
N ILE A 265 -12.14 8.59 12.63
CA ILE A 265 -12.56 9.37 13.77
C ILE A 265 -12.76 10.80 13.33
N ARG A 266 -13.97 11.30 13.53
CA ARG A 266 -14.27 12.71 13.30
C ARG A 266 -13.58 13.55 14.38
N ILE A 267 -12.81 14.55 13.97
CA ILE A 267 -12.10 15.46 14.87
C ILE A 267 -12.80 16.82 14.93
N LYS A 268 -13.36 17.27 13.82
CA LYS A 268 -14.10 18.51 13.67
C LYS A 268 -15.35 18.27 12.82
#